data_d9c08db6d0ccf48dce0319d3bc3735fe
#
_entry.id   d9c08db6d0ccf48dce0319d3bc3735fe
#
_cell.length_a   1.000
_cell.length_b   1.000
_cell.length_c   1.000
_cell.angle_alpha   90.00
_cell.angle_beta   90.00
_cell.angle_gamma   90.00
#
_symmetry.space_group_name_H-M   'P 1'
#
loop_
_entity.id
_entity.type
_entity.pdbx_description
1 polymer ?
#
loop_
_entity_poly.entity_id
_entity_poly.type
_entity_poly.pdbx_seq_one_letter_code
_entity_poly.pdbx_strand_id
1 'polypeptide(L)'
;MTTALVTGASAGIGREFCEQLAARGHDLVVVARRAERLEEIKAEIEARHGVKVEVLSADLAVADDLRRVAERVGRRDEPVDVLVNNAGFGVKTSFLDTPVEKEIESVDVMVKAVVVLTHAAAGAMVERRRGTVINVSSVASFMASGTYSAAKSYVTVFSESIAAQLHGTGVTVTALCPGFTHTEFHERGEIPVDKTSPLAKRLWLDVDRLVRDGLADVDAGKVVSVPGRQYKAITGLLRVVPRPLVRSPRLSNRHRPRD
;
A
#
# COMPACT_ATOMS: atom_id res chain seq x y z
N MET A 1 -19.44 14.29 -7.32
CA MET A 1 -18.43 13.93 -6.31
C MET A 1 -17.58 12.82 -6.88
N THR A 2 -16.34 12.70 -6.48
CA THR A 2 -15.42 11.62 -6.89
C THR A 2 -15.35 10.57 -5.80
N THR A 3 -15.15 9.30 -6.15
CA THR A 3 -15.12 8.20 -5.19
C THR A 3 -13.72 7.60 -5.10
N ALA A 4 -13.25 7.33 -3.88
CA ALA A 4 -12.00 6.62 -3.62
C ALA A 4 -12.27 5.27 -2.96
N LEU A 5 -11.65 4.19 -3.45
CA LEU A 5 -11.67 2.87 -2.82
C LEU A 5 -10.32 2.61 -2.14
N VAL A 6 -10.35 2.29 -0.85
CA VAL A 6 -9.15 2.05 -0.04
C VAL A 6 -9.19 0.64 0.55
N THR A 7 -8.19 -0.19 0.22
CA THR A 7 -8.01 -1.50 0.84
C THR A 7 -7.14 -1.41 2.08
N GLY A 8 -7.42 -2.27 3.09
CA GLY A 8 -6.74 -2.18 4.39
C GLY A 8 -7.12 -0.91 5.17
N ALA A 9 -8.35 -0.42 4.98
CA ALA A 9 -8.86 0.84 5.52
C ALA A 9 -8.99 0.87 7.06
N SER A 10 -8.91 -0.27 7.73
CA SER A 10 -9.23 -0.40 9.16
C SER A 10 -8.17 0.16 10.11
N ALA A 11 -6.95 0.44 9.65
CA ALA A 11 -5.85 0.89 10.50
C ALA A 11 -4.72 1.56 9.69
N GLY A 12 -3.82 2.25 10.40
CA GLY A 12 -2.55 2.75 9.88
C GLY A 12 -2.67 3.61 8.63
N ILE A 13 -1.83 3.32 7.62
CA ILE A 13 -1.76 4.10 6.37
C ILE A 13 -3.10 4.10 5.63
N GLY A 14 -3.82 2.95 5.58
CA GLY A 14 -5.12 2.87 4.92
C GLY A 14 -6.18 3.73 5.58
N ARG A 15 -6.24 3.74 6.92
CA ARG A 15 -7.15 4.61 7.67
C ARG A 15 -6.85 6.09 7.42
N GLU A 16 -5.57 6.45 7.37
CA GLU A 16 -5.14 7.81 7.09
C GLU A 16 -5.45 8.25 5.65
N PHE A 17 -5.33 7.35 4.67
CA PHE A 17 -5.82 7.63 3.31
C PHE A 17 -7.31 7.94 3.30
N CYS A 18 -8.12 7.18 4.04
CA CYS A 18 -9.55 7.46 4.14
C CYS A 18 -9.80 8.86 4.71
N GLU A 19 -9.09 9.25 5.76
CA GLU A 19 -9.22 10.57 6.40
C GLU A 19 -8.87 11.70 5.42
N GLN A 20 -7.72 11.61 4.75
CA GLN A 20 -7.26 12.69 3.88
C GLN A 20 -8.02 12.75 2.54
N LEU A 21 -8.48 11.62 2.00
CA LEU A 21 -9.31 11.61 0.80
C LEU A 21 -10.73 12.15 1.09
N ALA A 22 -11.31 11.79 2.25
CA ALA A 22 -12.57 12.39 2.71
C ALA A 22 -12.45 13.91 2.91
N ALA A 23 -11.35 14.37 3.54
CA ALA A 23 -11.06 15.80 3.69
C ALA A 23 -10.92 16.55 2.33
N ARG A 24 -10.57 15.84 1.25
CA ARG A 24 -10.53 16.36 -0.13
C ARG A 24 -11.89 16.29 -0.84
N GLY A 25 -12.94 15.81 -0.16
CA GLY A 25 -14.32 15.73 -0.69
C GLY A 25 -14.60 14.47 -1.52
N HIS A 26 -13.80 13.41 -1.38
CA HIS A 26 -14.11 12.11 -1.98
C HIS A 26 -15.10 11.34 -1.12
N ASP A 27 -16.13 10.77 -1.75
CA ASP A 27 -16.85 9.63 -1.18
C ASP A 27 -15.92 8.42 -1.10
N LEU A 28 -16.14 7.52 -0.14
CA LEU A 28 -15.23 6.41 0.10
C LEU A 28 -15.91 5.05 -0.05
N VAL A 29 -15.16 4.08 -0.55
CA VAL A 29 -15.42 2.65 -0.38
C VAL A 29 -14.28 2.09 0.49
N VAL A 30 -14.60 1.68 1.71
CA VAL A 30 -13.61 1.20 2.68
C VAL A 30 -13.62 -0.33 2.74
N VAL A 31 -12.45 -0.94 2.47
CA VAL A 31 -12.32 -2.40 2.36
C VAL A 31 -11.37 -2.94 3.43
N ALA A 32 -11.85 -3.84 4.27
CA ALA A 32 -11.07 -4.64 5.22
C ALA A 32 -11.89 -5.84 5.72
N ARG A 33 -11.27 -6.73 6.52
CA ARG A 33 -11.92 -7.95 7.01
C ARG A 33 -12.94 -7.74 8.13
N ARG A 34 -12.72 -6.75 9.00
CA ARG A 34 -13.55 -6.51 10.19
C ARG A 34 -14.66 -5.51 9.88
N ALA A 35 -15.89 -6.00 9.67
CA ALA A 35 -17.05 -5.18 9.33
C ALA A 35 -17.34 -4.14 10.41
N GLU A 36 -17.35 -4.52 11.69
CA GLU A 36 -17.67 -3.65 12.82
C GLU A 36 -16.71 -2.44 12.85
N ARG A 37 -15.39 -2.70 12.64
CA ARG A 37 -14.40 -1.63 12.61
C ARG A 37 -14.59 -0.68 11.43
N LEU A 38 -15.04 -1.20 10.29
CA LEU A 38 -15.34 -0.36 9.12
C LEU A 38 -16.58 0.50 9.33
N GLU A 39 -17.60 -0.01 10.03
CA GLU A 39 -18.81 0.77 10.37
C GLU A 39 -18.47 1.91 11.36
N GLU A 40 -17.59 1.66 12.34
CA GLU A 40 -17.09 2.72 13.24
C GLU A 40 -16.38 3.82 12.43
N ILE A 41 -15.48 3.43 11.52
CA ILE A 41 -14.74 4.35 10.65
C ILE A 41 -15.67 5.14 9.74
N LYS A 42 -16.69 4.49 9.18
CA LYS A 42 -17.73 5.15 8.40
C LYS A 42 -18.40 6.24 9.20
N ALA A 43 -18.91 5.92 10.40
CA ALA A 43 -19.59 6.89 11.24
C ALA A 43 -18.68 8.09 11.60
N GLU A 44 -17.40 7.83 11.92
CA GLU A 44 -16.42 8.87 12.23
C GLU A 44 -16.17 9.80 11.03
N ILE A 45 -15.97 9.23 9.83
CA ILE A 45 -15.63 9.99 8.62
C ILE A 45 -16.84 10.78 8.11
N GLU A 46 -18.02 10.15 8.04
CA GLU A 46 -19.26 10.80 7.60
C GLU A 46 -19.60 11.99 8.50
N ALA A 47 -19.47 11.82 9.83
CA ALA A 47 -19.71 12.91 10.79
C ALA A 47 -18.71 14.07 10.65
N ARG A 48 -17.45 13.77 10.35
CA ARG A 48 -16.37 14.78 10.29
C ARG A 48 -16.31 15.52 8.97
N HIS A 49 -16.53 14.81 7.84
CA HIS A 49 -16.27 15.36 6.51
C HIS A 49 -17.53 15.53 5.66
N GLY A 50 -18.67 14.97 6.07
CA GLY A 50 -19.94 15.07 5.32
C GLY A 50 -19.95 14.33 3.99
N VAL A 51 -19.01 13.40 3.76
CA VAL A 51 -18.94 12.52 2.58
C VAL A 51 -19.68 11.22 2.85
N LYS A 52 -20.01 10.46 1.80
CA LYS A 52 -20.59 9.11 1.93
C LYS A 52 -19.49 8.06 2.06
N VAL A 53 -19.72 7.05 2.92
CA VAL A 53 -18.81 5.93 3.09
C VAL A 53 -19.56 4.61 2.90
N GLU A 54 -19.16 3.86 1.90
CA GLU A 54 -19.60 2.49 1.65
C GLU A 54 -18.67 1.51 2.35
N VAL A 55 -19.21 0.59 3.14
CA VAL A 55 -18.45 -0.48 3.80
C VAL A 55 -18.51 -1.74 2.97
N LEU A 56 -17.35 -2.29 2.61
CA LEU A 56 -17.21 -3.54 1.90
C LEU A 56 -16.29 -4.50 2.67
N SER A 57 -16.87 -5.30 3.57
CA SER A 57 -16.11 -6.31 4.31
C SER A 57 -15.64 -7.42 3.36
N ALA A 58 -14.32 -7.63 3.28
CA ALA A 58 -13.70 -8.60 2.41
C ALA A 58 -12.32 -9.04 2.91
N ASP A 59 -12.01 -10.34 2.73
CA ASP A 59 -10.67 -10.88 2.84
C ASP A 59 -10.07 -11.05 1.43
N LEU A 60 -9.06 -10.25 1.11
CA LEU A 60 -8.45 -10.24 -0.23
C LEU A 60 -7.64 -11.51 -0.56
N ALA A 61 -7.40 -12.39 0.41
CA ALA A 61 -6.85 -13.73 0.17
C ALA A 61 -7.93 -14.70 -0.34
N VAL A 62 -9.23 -14.42 -0.09
CA VAL A 62 -10.36 -15.24 -0.52
C VAL A 62 -10.81 -14.81 -1.92
N ALA A 63 -10.87 -15.76 -2.84
CA ALA A 63 -11.12 -15.48 -4.27
C ALA A 63 -12.46 -14.77 -4.51
N ASP A 64 -13.54 -15.21 -3.83
CA ASP A 64 -14.88 -14.63 -4.00
C ASP A 64 -14.96 -13.22 -3.44
N ASP A 65 -14.30 -12.96 -2.31
CA ASP A 65 -14.22 -11.62 -1.73
C ASP A 65 -13.42 -10.68 -2.64
N LEU A 66 -12.27 -11.14 -3.14
CA LEU A 66 -11.46 -10.36 -4.09
C LEU A 66 -12.25 -10.03 -5.36
N ARG A 67 -13.05 -10.99 -5.87
CA ARG A 67 -13.92 -10.77 -7.03
C ARG A 67 -14.96 -9.69 -6.74
N ARG A 68 -15.66 -9.73 -5.60
CA ARG A 68 -16.63 -8.70 -5.20
C ARG A 68 -16.00 -7.31 -5.15
N VAL A 69 -14.78 -7.20 -4.60
CA VAL A 69 -14.07 -5.91 -4.57
C VAL A 69 -13.67 -5.46 -5.98
N ALA A 70 -13.22 -6.39 -6.85
CA ALA A 70 -12.87 -6.10 -8.24
C ALA A 70 -14.10 -5.65 -9.04
N GLU A 71 -15.25 -6.28 -8.86
CA GLU A 71 -16.53 -5.87 -9.45
C GLU A 71 -16.91 -4.47 -8.99
N ARG A 72 -16.80 -4.18 -7.68
CA ARG A 72 -17.10 -2.84 -7.15
C ARG A 72 -16.21 -1.76 -7.73
N VAL A 73 -14.90 -2.00 -7.81
CA VAL A 73 -13.95 -1.00 -8.34
C VAL A 73 -14.08 -0.80 -9.84
N GLY A 74 -14.54 -1.82 -10.56
CA GLY A 74 -14.75 -1.79 -12.02
C GLY A 74 -16.10 -1.24 -12.46
N ARG A 75 -17.00 -0.86 -11.54
CA ARG A 75 -18.34 -0.34 -11.87
C ARG A 75 -18.26 0.96 -12.67
N ARG A 76 -19.12 1.06 -13.69
CA ARG A 76 -19.21 2.24 -14.57
C ARG A 76 -20.29 3.23 -14.12
N ASP A 77 -21.35 2.73 -13.51
CA ASP A 77 -22.49 3.50 -12.98
C ASP A 77 -22.14 4.26 -11.68
N GLU A 78 -21.27 3.68 -10.86
CA GLU A 78 -20.74 4.28 -9.63
C GLU A 78 -19.20 4.24 -9.66
N PRO A 79 -18.57 5.08 -10.48
CA PRO A 79 -17.16 4.97 -10.79
C PRO A 79 -16.25 5.27 -9.59
N VAL A 80 -15.19 4.49 -9.45
CA VAL A 80 -14.10 4.74 -8.51
C VAL A 80 -13.02 5.56 -9.22
N ASP A 81 -12.79 6.79 -8.80
CA ASP A 81 -11.80 7.69 -9.39
C ASP A 81 -10.38 7.49 -8.83
N VAL A 82 -10.30 7.05 -7.57
CA VAL A 82 -9.02 6.76 -6.90
C VAL A 82 -9.07 5.35 -6.30
N LEU A 83 -8.14 4.48 -6.71
CA LEU A 83 -7.92 3.18 -6.07
C LEU A 83 -6.66 3.25 -5.23
N VAL A 84 -6.75 2.93 -3.93
CA VAL A 84 -5.62 2.75 -3.03
C VAL A 84 -5.48 1.29 -2.64
N ASN A 85 -4.55 0.57 -3.27
CA ASN A 85 -4.14 -0.77 -2.92
C ASN A 85 -3.16 -0.71 -1.75
N ASN A 86 -3.67 -0.72 -0.51
CA ASN A 86 -2.86 -0.59 0.69
C ASN A 86 -2.85 -1.84 1.56
N ALA A 87 -3.80 -2.75 1.40
CA ALA A 87 -3.85 -3.98 2.21
C ALA A 87 -2.53 -4.75 2.18
N GLY A 88 -2.09 -5.19 3.35
CA GLY A 88 -0.85 -5.95 3.50
C GLY A 88 -0.49 -6.20 4.96
N PHE A 89 0.40 -7.15 5.18
CA PHE A 89 0.91 -7.50 6.50
C PHE A 89 2.35 -8.02 6.40
N GLY A 90 3.08 -7.95 7.52
CA GLY A 90 4.41 -8.54 7.64
C GLY A 90 4.34 -9.99 8.10
N VAL A 91 5.27 -10.82 7.62
CA VAL A 91 5.52 -12.17 8.14
C VAL A 91 6.67 -12.07 9.15
N LYS A 92 6.47 -12.60 10.37
CA LYS A 92 7.36 -12.40 11.52
C LYS A 92 8.56 -13.33 11.54
N THR A 93 8.39 -14.52 11.01
CA THR A 93 9.36 -15.63 11.09
C THR A 93 10.22 -15.71 9.83
N SER A 94 11.33 -16.46 9.91
CA SER A 94 12.15 -16.72 8.73
C SER A 94 11.35 -17.54 7.70
N PHE A 95 11.78 -17.51 6.45
CA PHE A 95 11.08 -18.23 5.37
C PHE A 95 10.86 -19.72 5.67
N LEU A 96 11.84 -20.38 6.29
CA LEU A 96 11.74 -21.80 6.62
C LEU A 96 10.87 -22.08 7.85
N ASP A 97 10.74 -21.11 8.75
CA ASP A 97 9.95 -21.23 9.98
C ASP A 97 8.50 -20.77 9.80
N THR A 98 8.21 -20.14 8.66
CA THR A 98 6.86 -19.68 8.32
C THR A 98 6.09 -20.82 7.64
N PRO A 99 4.86 -21.15 8.07
CA PRO A 99 3.99 -22.05 7.31
C PRO A 99 3.80 -21.54 5.89
N VAL A 100 3.91 -22.43 4.90
CA VAL A 100 3.83 -22.06 3.48
C VAL A 100 2.51 -21.37 3.14
N GLU A 101 1.42 -21.72 3.83
CA GLU A 101 0.09 -21.10 3.67
C GLU A 101 0.12 -19.60 4.01
N LYS A 102 0.94 -19.21 5.00
CA LYS A 102 1.13 -17.78 5.36
C LYS A 102 1.95 -17.03 4.33
N GLU A 103 2.94 -17.66 3.73
CA GLU A 103 3.69 -17.07 2.62
C GLU A 103 2.78 -16.87 1.39
N ILE A 104 1.92 -17.87 1.09
CA ILE A 104 0.94 -17.80 0.00
C ILE A 104 -0.10 -16.70 0.30
N GLU A 105 -0.69 -16.65 1.51
CA GLU A 105 -1.62 -15.59 1.92
C GLU A 105 -1.00 -14.20 1.73
N SER A 106 0.28 -14.05 2.07
CA SER A 106 1.03 -12.81 1.88
C SER A 106 1.11 -12.41 0.40
N VAL A 107 1.38 -13.36 -0.49
CA VAL A 107 1.41 -13.15 -1.95
C VAL A 107 0.01 -12.84 -2.49
N ASP A 108 -1.02 -13.56 -2.04
CA ASP A 108 -2.41 -13.34 -2.45
C ASP A 108 -2.86 -11.92 -2.13
N VAL A 109 -2.59 -11.42 -0.92
CA VAL A 109 -3.00 -10.07 -0.49
C VAL A 109 -2.12 -8.98 -1.11
N MET A 110 -0.79 -9.14 -1.11
CA MET A 110 0.12 -8.05 -1.50
C MET A 110 0.51 -8.03 -2.97
N VAL A 111 0.24 -9.10 -3.72
CA VAL A 111 0.57 -9.19 -5.15
C VAL A 111 -0.68 -9.44 -5.98
N LYS A 112 -1.33 -10.60 -5.81
CA LYS A 112 -2.49 -11.00 -6.61
C LYS A 112 -3.64 -9.99 -6.50
N ALA A 113 -4.01 -9.57 -5.29
CA ALA A 113 -5.07 -8.58 -5.11
C ALA A 113 -4.71 -7.24 -5.77
N VAL A 114 -3.46 -6.78 -5.66
CA VAL A 114 -3.00 -5.55 -6.32
C VAL A 114 -3.16 -5.65 -7.83
N VAL A 115 -2.77 -6.78 -8.45
CA VAL A 115 -2.91 -7.00 -9.90
C VAL A 115 -4.38 -6.99 -10.31
N VAL A 116 -5.23 -7.77 -9.62
CA VAL A 116 -6.65 -7.92 -9.95
C VAL A 116 -7.38 -6.59 -9.83
N LEU A 117 -7.20 -5.88 -8.73
CA LEU A 117 -7.89 -4.60 -8.48
C LEU A 117 -7.38 -3.49 -9.40
N THR A 118 -6.07 -3.43 -9.65
CA THR A 118 -5.50 -2.47 -10.61
C THR A 118 -6.04 -2.73 -12.02
N HIS A 119 -6.15 -3.99 -12.45
CA HIS A 119 -6.69 -4.35 -13.76
C HIS A 119 -8.16 -3.92 -13.90
N ALA A 120 -9.00 -4.22 -12.90
CA ALA A 120 -10.41 -3.86 -12.90
C ALA A 120 -10.61 -2.33 -12.90
N ALA A 121 -9.86 -1.61 -12.06
CA ALA A 121 -9.89 -0.15 -12.01
C ALA A 121 -9.42 0.49 -13.31
N ALA A 122 -8.26 0.07 -13.82
CA ALA A 122 -7.66 0.63 -15.03
C ALA A 122 -8.57 0.49 -16.25
N GLY A 123 -9.24 -0.66 -16.43
CA GLY A 123 -10.20 -0.86 -17.50
C GLY A 123 -11.31 0.20 -17.49
N ALA A 124 -11.98 0.38 -16.36
CA ALA A 124 -13.04 1.38 -16.22
C ALA A 124 -12.52 2.83 -16.27
N MET A 125 -11.31 3.08 -15.75
CA MET A 125 -10.67 4.42 -15.74
C MET A 125 -10.25 4.87 -17.14
N VAL A 126 -9.69 3.98 -17.96
CA VAL A 126 -9.26 4.27 -19.35
C VAL A 126 -10.45 4.65 -20.21
N GLU A 127 -11.58 3.95 -20.11
CA GLU A 127 -12.80 4.25 -20.88
C GLU A 127 -13.28 5.68 -20.65
N ARG A 128 -13.21 6.19 -19.41
CA ARG A 128 -13.60 7.57 -19.07
C ARG A 128 -12.46 8.57 -19.10
N ARG A 129 -11.25 8.13 -19.50
CA ARG A 129 -10.03 8.93 -19.60
C ARG A 129 -9.65 9.67 -18.30
N ARG A 130 -9.96 9.08 -17.16
CA ARG A 130 -9.72 9.67 -15.84
C ARG A 130 -9.63 8.60 -14.77
N GLY A 131 -8.57 8.65 -13.97
CA GLY A 131 -8.42 7.82 -12.79
C GLY A 131 -7.02 7.83 -12.20
N THR A 132 -6.93 7.43 -10.94
CA THR A 132 -5.66 7.36 -10.20
C THR A 132 -5.57 6.03 -9.46
N VAL A 133 -4.47 5.32 -9.62
CA VAL A 133 -4.16 4.10 -8.88
C VAL A 133 -2.94 4.35 -8.01
N ILE A 134 -3.05 4.10 -6.71
CA ILE A 134 -1.98 4.20 -5.73
C ILE A 134 -1.72 2.79 -5.18
N ASN A 135 -0.58 2.21 -5.53
CA ASN A 135 -0.16 0.91 -5.02
C ASN A 135 0.84 1.12 -3.87
N VAL A 136 0.45 0.77 -2.65
CA VAL A 136 1.32 0.92 -1.49
C VAL A 136 2.36 -0.18 -1.47
N SER A 137 3.57 0.17 -1.90
CA SER A 137 4.76 -0.65 -1.83
C SER A 137 5.49 -0.43 -0.49
N SER A 138 6.81 -0.29 -0.50
CA SER A 138 7.67 -0.02 0.66
C SER A 138 9.08 0.34 0.20
N VAL A 139 9.85 1.04 1.03
CA VAL A 139 11.31 1.14 0.82
C VAL A 139 12.01 -0.23 0.85
N ALA A 140 11.38 -1.25 1.44
CA ALA A 140 11.84 -2.64 1.39
C ALA A 140 11.88 -3.20 -0.05
N SER A 141 11.15 -2.59 -1.00
CA SER A 141 11.19 -2.97 -2.42
C SER A 141 12.57 -2.79 -3.07
N PHE A 142 13.41 -1.94 -2.51
CA PHE A 142 14.78 -1.71 -2.97
C PHE A 142 15.81 -2.63 -2.31
N MET A 143 15.38 -3.54 -1.45
CA MET A 143 16.21 -4.47 -0.69
C MET A 143 15.89 -5.92 -1.06
N ALA A 144 16.73 -6.86 -0.61
CA ALA A 144 16.46 -8.30 -0.72
C ALA A 144 16.36 -8.90 0.68
N SER A 145 15.16 -8.95 1.24
CA SER A 145 14.91 -9.40 2.61
C SER A 145 13.54 -10.09 2.71
N GLY A 146 13.53 -11.40 2.44
CA GLY A 146 12.34 -12.25 2.57
C GLY A 146 11.22 -11.96 1.56
N THR A 147 10.11 -12.69 1.71
CA THR A 147 8.94 -12.64 0.82
C THR A 147 8.27 -11.26 0.79
N TYR A 148 8.22 -10.57 1.93
CA TYR A 148 7.68 -9.22 1.99
C TYR A 148 8.42 -8.25 1.04
N SER A 149 9.74 -8.27 1.08
CA SER A 149 10.57 -7.43 0.19
C SER A 149 10.36 -7.81 -1.28
N ALA A 150 10.27 -9.11 -1.58
CA ALA A 150 9.99 -9.60 -2.93
C ALA A 150 8.61 -9.15 -3.42
N ALA A 151 7.55 -9.27 -2.60
CA ALA A 151 6.21 -8.81 -2.94
C ALA A 151 6.18 -7.30 -3.19
N LYS A 152 6.83 -6.50 -2.32
CA LYS A 152 6.89 -5.04 -2.50
C LYS A 152 7.74 -4.62 -3.70
N SER A 153 8.79 -5.38 -4.06
CA SER A 153 9.56 -5.19 -5.30
C SER A 153 8.68 -5.44 -6.53
N TYR A 154 7.87 -6.51 -6.50
CA TYR A 154 6.89 -6.77 -7.55
C TYR A 154 5.94 -5.58 -7.71
N VAL A 155 5.32 -5.10 -6.62
CA VAL A 155 4.36 -3.98 -6.65
C VAL A 155 5.00 -2.71 -7.23
N THR A 156 6.26 -2.41 -6.89
CA THR A 156 6.97 -1.24 -7.43
C THR A 156 7.16 -1.37 -8.94
N VAL A 157 7.76 -2.47 -9.40
CA VAL A 157 8.03 -2.70 -10.83
C VAL A 157 6.73 -2.81 -11.64
N PHE A 158 5.71 -3.47 -11.08
CA PHE A 158 4.38 -3.57 -11.68
C PHE A 158 3.78 -2.18 -11.88
N SER A 159 3.82 -1.32 -10.87
CA SER A 159 3.26 0.04 -10.95
C SER A 159 4.00 0.88 -12.00
N GLU A 160 5.33 0.81 -12.06
CA GLU A 160 6.13 1.49 -13.09
C GLU A 160 5.75 1.01 -14.49
N SER A 161 5.59 -0.31 -14.67
CA SER A 161 5.21 -0.91 -15.97
C SER A 161 3.81 -0.49 -16.40
N ILE A 162 2.83 -0.51 -15.49
CA ILE A 162 1.45 -0.12 -15.80
C ILE A 162 1.35 1.39 -16.03
N ALA A 163 2.08 2.22 -15.29
CA ALA A 163 2.14 3.65 -15.53
C ALA A 163 2.65 3.98 -16.95
N ALA A 164 3.68 3.26 -17.43
CA ALA A 164 4.20 3.40 -18.78
C ALA A 164 3.17 2.97 -19.84
N GLN A 165 2.46 1.85 -19.63
CA GLN A 165 1.44 1.35 -20.57
C GLN A 165 0.22 2.28 -20.64
N LEU A 166 -0.16 2.93 -19.52
CA LEU A 166 -1.32 3.82 -19.46
C LEU A 166 -0.99 5.28 -19.76
N HIS A 167 0.25 5.58 -20.15
CA HIS A 167 0.64 6.95 -20.53
C HIS A 167 -0.26 7.51 -21.63
N GLY A 168 -0.75 8.74 -21.44
CA GLY A 168 -1.64 9.42 -22.39
C GLY A 168 -3.11 9.00 -22.35
N THR A 169 -3.49 7.99 -21.54
CA THR A 169 -4.88 7.54 -21.39
C THR A 169 -5.73 8.39 -20.44
N GLY A 170 -5.10 9.27 -19.65
CA GLY A 170 -5.75 10.02 -18.57
C GLY A 170 -5.77 9.27 -17.23
N VAL A 171 -5.11 8.11 -17.15
CA VAL A 171 -4.97 7.31 -15.92
C VAL A 171 -3.54 7.40 -15.40
N THR A 172 -3.40 7.66 -14.11
CA THR A 172 -2.11 7.69 -13.42
C THR A 172 -1.94 6.50 -12.49
N VAL A 173 -0.72 5.97 -12.40
CA VAL A 173 -0.37 4.88 -11.47
C VAL A 173 0.87 5.28 -10.68
N THR A 174 0.79 5.20 -9.35
CA THR A 174 1.89 5.54 -8.45
C THR A 174 2.21 4.37 -7.52
N ALA A 175 3.47 3.96 -7.47
CA ALA A 175 4.01 3.13 -6.38
C ALA A 175 4.37 4.04 -5.20
N LEU A 176 3.61 4.00 -4.13
CA LEU A 176 3.96 4.67 -2.88
C LEU A 176 4.87 3.75 -2.07
N CYS A 177 6.07 4.20 -1.76
CA CYS A 177 7.11 3.44 -1.04
C CYS A 177 7.36 4.03 0.37
N PRO A 178 6.51 3.74 1.36
CA PRO A 178 6.72 4.17 2.74
C PRO A 178 8.00 3.63 3.33
N GLY A 179 8.65 4.44 4.19
CA GLY A 179 9.65 3.98 5.15
C GLY A 179 9.01 3.49 6.45
N PHE A 180 9.81 3.41 7.52
CA PHE A 180 9.29 3.11 8.85
C PHE A 180 8.27 4.17 9.25
N THR A 181 7.06 3.72 9.61
CA THR A 181 5.93 4.58 9.91
C THR A 181 5.29 4.13 11.21
N HIS A 182 4.93 5.05 12.08
CA HIS A 182 4.23 4.77 13.32
C HIS A 182 2.82 4.25 13.03
N THR A 183 2.68 2.92 12.91
CA THR A 183 1.42 2.22 12.66
C THR A 183 1.40 0.89 13.39
N GLU A 184 0.20 0.33 13.61
CA GLU A 184 0.01 -1.02 14.15
C GLU A 184 0.67 -2.13 13.30
N PHE A 185 1.07 -1.83 12.05
CA PHE A 185 1.76 -2.77 11.17
C PHE A 185 3.07 -3.29 11.78
N HIS A 186 3.85 -2.41 12.42
CA HIS A 186 5.11 -2.79 13.04
C HIS A 186 4.91 -3.50 14.37
N GLU A 187 3.84 -3.16 15.10
CA GLU A 187 3.47 -3.84 16.33
C GLU A 187 2.95 -5.25 16.05
N ARG A 188 2.11 -5.41 15.04
CA ARG A 188 1.62 -6.73 14.58
C ARG A 188 2.69 -7.54 13.87
N GLY A 189 3.65 -6.90 13.22
CA GLY A 189 4.75 -7.52 12.48
C GLY A 189 5.95 -7.90 13.35
N GLU A 190 6.02 -7.49 14.66
CA GLU A 190 7.15 -7.71 15.58
C GLU A 190 8.52 -7.54 14.91
N ILE A 191 8.62 -6.60 13.98
CA ILE A 191 9.91 -6.28 13.34
C ILE A 191 10.76 -5.62 14.42
N PRO A 192 11.86 -6.23 14.88
CA PRO A 192 12.71 -5.65 15.91
C PRO A 192 13.44 -4.45 15.32
N VAL A 193 12.84 -3.29 15.42
CA VAL A 193 13.51 -2.02 15.11
C VAL A 193 13.90 -1.40 16.43
N ASP A 194 15.20 -1.17 16.61
CA ASP A 194 15.69 -0.40 17.75
C ASP A 194 15.07 1.00 17.74
N LYS A 195 14.02 1.17 18.56
CA LYS A 195 13.31 2.45 18.72
C LYS A 195 14.09 3.44 19.62
N THR A 196 15.19 3.02 20.22
CA THR A 196 15.89 3.78 21.27
C THR A 196 17.00 4.68 20.73
N SER A 197 17.63 4.29 19.63
CA SER A 197 18.72 5.06 19.02
C SER A 197 18.20 6.39 18.42
N PRO A 198 18.94 7.52 18.62
CA PRO A 198 18.56 8.81 18.00
C PRO A 198 18.47 8.76 16.47
N LEU A 199 19.28 7.91 15.84
CA LEU A 199 19.26 7.69 14.39
C LEU A 199 17.98 6.95 13.98
N ALA A 200 17.60 5.93 14.74
CA ALA A 200 16.35 5.19 14.50
C ALA A 200 15.13 6.11 14.59
N LYS A 201 15.06 6.97 15.62
CA LYS A 201 13.97 7.95 15.79
C LYS A 201 13.80 8.86 14.56
N ARG A 202 14.87 9.24 13.87
CA ARG A 202 14.84 10.06 12.66
C ARG A 202 14.31 9.32 11.42
N LEU A 203 14.29 7.99 11.46
CA LEU A 203 13.77 7.16 10.37
C LEU A 203 12.25 6.96 10.46
N TRP A 204 11.65 7.18 11.62
CA TRP A 204 10.21 7.03 11.77
C TRP A 204 9.45 8.25 11.22
N LEU A 205 8.43 7.98 10.44
CA LEU A 205 7.52 9.00 9.88
C LEU A 205 6.17 8.92 10.58
N ASP A 206 5.57 10.09 10.78
CA ASP A 206 4.16 10.17 11.16
C ASP A 206 3.29 9.81 9.95
N VAL A 207 2.23 9.07 10.20
CA VAL A 207 1.37 8.51 9.16
C VAL A 207 0.65 9.61 8.36
N ASP A 208 0.22 10.68 9.03
CA ASP A 208 -0.45 11.83 8.41
C ASP A 208 0.46 12.54 7.40
N ARG A 209 1.71 12.80 7.81
CA ARG A 209 2.71 13.40 6.94
C ARG A 209 3.05 12.51 5.74
N LEU A 210 3.20 11.20 5.99
CA LEU A 210 3.50 10.23 4.94
C LEU A 210 2.42 10.23 3.86
N VAL A 211 1.15 10.16 4.26
CA VAL A 211 0.03 10.13 3.30
C VAL A 211 -0.11 11.47 2.59
N ARG A 212 0.01 12.59 3.30
CA ARG A 212 -0.01 13.93 2.70
C ARG A 212 1.09 14.12 1.64
N ASP A 213 2.35 13.76 1.99
CA ASP A 213 3.47 13.86 1.05
C ASP A 213 3.27 12.89 -0.13
N GLY A 214 2.73 11.70 0.12
CA GLY A 214 2.39 10.71 -0.90
C GLY A 214 1.32 11.22 -1.87
N LEU A 215 0.23 11.77 -1.37
CA LEU A 215 -0.83 12.35 -2.19
C LEU A 215 -0.33 13.55 -3.01
N ALA A 216 0.53 14.39 -2.43
CA ALA A 216 1.17 15.49 -3.18
C ALA A 216 2.06 14.98 -4.32
N ASP A 217 2.80 13.87 -4.11
CA ASP A 217 3.58 13.23 -5.17
C ASP A 217 2.67 12.62 -6.26
N VAL A 218 1.51 12.06 -5.89
CA VAL A 218 0.48 11.56 -6.82
C VAL A 218 -0.10 12.71 -7.66
N ASP A 219 -0.48 13.81 -7.02
CA ASP A 219 -1.00 15.02 -7.70
C ASP A 219 0.04 15.61 -8.69
N ALA A 220 1.33 15.46 -8.38
CA ALA A 220 2.44 15.82 -9.25
C ALA A 220 2.75 14.79 -10.37
N GLY A 221 1.96 13.71 -10.49
CA GLY A 221 2.11 12.66 -11.51
C GLY A 221 3.34 11.77 -11.34
N LYS A 222 3.90 11.65 -10.13
CA LYS A 222 5.07 10.79 -9.90
C LYS A 222 4.70 9.32 -9.94
N VAL A 223 5.42 8.55 -10.72
CA VAL A 223 5.25 7.10 -10.83
C VAL A 223 5.77 6.37 -9.58
N VAL A 224 6.86 6.84 -8.98
CA VAL A 224 7.38 6.32 -7.71
C VAL A 224 7.46 7.44 -6.69
N SER A 225 6.71 7.32 -5.60
CA SER A 225 6.74 8.22 -4.46
C SER A 225 7.48 7.58 -3.29
N VAL A 226 8.47 8.29 -2.75
CA VAL A 226 9.21 7.90 -1.55
C VAL A 226 9.10 9.05 -0.54
N PRO A 227 8.07 9.07 0.32
CA PRO A 227 7.92 10.12 1.33
C PRO A 227 9.07 10.15 2.33
N GLY A 228 9.50 11.36 2.72
CA GLY A 228 10.61 11.58 3.64
C GLY A 228 11.96 11.75 2.93
N ARG A 229 12.64 12.88 3.21
CA ARG A 229 13.93 13.22 2.58
C ARG A 229 15.02 12.17 2.84
N GLN A 230 15.04 11.60 4.05
CA GLN A 230 15.96 10.54 4.46
C GLN A 230 15.80 9.28 3.60
N TYR A 231 14.56 8.89 3.28
CA TYR A 231 14.29 7.72 2.45
C TYR A 231 14.58 7.98 0.97
N LYS A 232 14.34 9.20 0.47
CA LYS A 232 14.77 9.58 -0.89
C LYS A 232 16.27 9.43 -1.06
N ALA A 233 17.05 9.86 -0.08
CA ALA A 233 18.52 9.72 -0.10
C ALA A 233 18.94 8.23 -0.05
N ILE A 234 18.37 7.44 0.89
CA ILE A 234 18.67 6.01 1.03
C ILE A 234 18.31 5.23 -0.24
N THR A 235 17.12 5.41 -0.77
CA THR A 235 16.67 4.68 -1.96
C THR A 235 17.42 5.14 -3.22
N GLY A 236 17.78 6.41 -3.31
CA GLY A 236 18.67 6.92 -4.37
C GLY A 236 20.02 6.23 -4.36
N LEU A 237 20.64 6.08 -3.18
CA LEU A 237 21.89 5.34 -3.02
C LEU A 237 21.72 3.85 -3.38
N LEU A 238 20.67 3.19 -2.89
CA LEU A 238 20.41 1.77 -3.16
C LEU A 238 20.20 1.46 -4.66
N ARG A 239 19.77 2.44 -5.46
CA ARG A 239 19.62 2.28 -6.92
C ARG A 239 20.95 2.23 -7.66
N VAL A 240 22.00 2.85 -7.12
CA VAL A 240 23.34 2.89 -7.74
C VAL A 240 24.31 1.86 -7.16
N VAL A 241 23.99 1.29 -5.99
CA VAL A 241 24.79 0.22 -5.39
C VAL A 241 24.60 -1.08 -6.17
N PRO A 242 25.70 -1.76 -6.57
CA PRO A 242 25.60 -3.04 -7.27
C PRO A 242 24.79 -4.08 -6.48
N ARG A 243 23.87 -4.75 -7.16
CA ARG A 243 22.96 -5.75 -6.55
C ARG A 243 23.65 -6.79 -5.66
N PRO A 244 24.86 -7.32 -5.97
CA PRO A 244 25.56 -8.24 -5.08
C PRO A 244 25.84 -7.69 -3.68
N LEU A 245 26.11 -6.39 -3.56
CA LEU A 245 26.35 -5.74 -2.25
C LEU A 245 25.05 -5.58 -1.45
N VAL A 246 23.95 -5.24 -2.12
CA VAL A 246 22.60 -5.13 -1.50
C VAL A 246 22.11 -6.51 -1.03
N ARG A 247 22.53 -7.59 -1.72
CA ARG A 247 22.15 -9.00 -1.43
C ARG A 247 23.11 -9.68 -0.45
N SER A 248 24.06 -8.96 0.13
CA SER A 248 25.05 -9.56 1.04
C SER A 248 24.35 -10.26 2.21
N PRO A 249 24.72 -11.52 2.53
CA PRO A 249 24.18 -12.24 3.68
C PRO A 249 24.36 -11.50 5.02
N ARG A 250 25.37 -10.62 5.12
CA ARG A 250 25.60 -9.78 6.30
C ARG A 250 24.50 -8.73 6.53
N LEU A 251 23.83 -8.28 5.47
CA LEU A 251 22.68 -7.37 5.55
C LEU A 251 21.36 -8.13 5.74
N SER A 252 21.27 -9.36 5.24
CA SER A 252 20.10 -10.24 5.33
C SER A 252 20.00 -11.01 6.65
N ASN A 253 21.12 -11.26 7.35
CA ASN A 253 21.22 -12.15 8.51
C ASN A 253 20.75 -11.54 9.85
N ARG A 254 19.97 -10.48 9.85
CA ARG A 254 19.40 -9.92 11.10
C ARG A 254 18.37 -10.80 11.80
N HIS A 255 18.00 -11.93 11.22
CA HIS A 255 16.95 -12.82 11.73
C HIS A 255 17.40 -14.29 11.95
N ARG A 256 18.69 -14.57 12.07
CA ARG A 256 19.09 -15.87 12.64
C ARG A 256 19.01 -15.78 14.15
N PRO A 257 18.30 -16.73 14.84
CA PRO A 257 18.49 -16.94 16.26
C PRO A 257 20.01 -17.18 16.45
N ARG A 258 20.59 -16.52 17.42
CA ARG A 258 21.90 -16.91 17.93
C ARG A 258 21.64 -18.14 18.79
N ASP A 259 22.13 -19.31 18.35
CA ASP A 259 22.32 -20.49 19.19
C ASP A 259 23.16 -20.13 20.42
#